data_6e98101e27247ecb0c56c3a86dd0a0b7
#
_entry.id   6e98101e27247ecb0c56c3a86dd0a0b7
#
_cell.length_a   1.000
_cell.length_b   1.000
_cell.length_c   1.000
_cell.angle_alpha   90.00
_cell.angle_beta   90.00
_cell.angle_gamma   90.00
#
_symmetry.space_group_name_H-M   'P 1'
#
loop_
_entity.id
_entity.type
_entity.pdbx_description
1 polymer ?
#
loop_
_entity_poly.entity_id
_entity_poly.type
_entity_poly.pdbx_seq_one_letter_code
_entity_poly.pdbx_strand_id
1 'polypeptide(L)'
;MLLVLLLVAAAPRAVAQDRVVQNRPYTDLRPFHFGVVVGTHFQDMELVNAGPQIVTAEDGTTSEAIISVDQDRWDMGFNVGVLGELRLNTHLQLRVAPTMYFGTRHLTFLNHTDLDPDGQPREQRQELKSAYIATACDLIFAAPRFNNHRPYLMAGVTPMLNLSGKSSDIIKLKRYGLYAEVGAGCDLYLPFFKLRPELKFMYGIGNNLDTNHAAQLRDKNLVKFANAVKEARTKMIVLSFYFE
;
A
#
# COMPACT_ATOMS: atom_id res chain seq x y z
N MET A 1 -24.42 -11.81 0.98
CA MET A 1 -25.13 -12.98 0.38
C MET A 1 -24.99 -13.02 -1.14
N LEU A 2 -25.14 -11.90 -1.87
CA LEU A 2 -25.01 -11.87 -3.33
C LEU A 2 -23.61 -12.21 -3.86
N LEU A 3 -22.54 -11.81 -3.16
CA LEU A 3 -21.14 -12.07 -3.54
C LEU A 3 -20.77 -13.57 -3.45
N VAL A 4 -21.33 -14.27 -2.48
CA VAL A 4 -21.12 -15.73 -2.29
C VAL A 4 -21.83 -16.52 -3.39
N LEU A 5 -23.00 -16.06 -3.84
CA LEU A 5 -23.73 -16.66 -4.95
C LEU A 5 -22.99 -16.49 -6.29
N LEU A 6 -22.33 -15.34 -6.51
CA LEU A 6 -21.50 -15.09 -7.70
C LEU A 6 -20.25 -15.99 -7.74
N LEU A 7 -19.61 -16.24 -6.59
CA LEU A 7 -18.47 -17.16 -6.48
C LEU A 7 -18.85 -18.62 -6.75
N VAL A 8 -20.03 -19.06 -6.35
CA VAL A 8 -20.53 -20.43 -6.60
C VAL A 8 -20.95 -20.61 -8.08
N ALA A 9 -21.49 -19.56 -8.73
CA ALA A 9 -21.85 -19.60 -10.15
C ALA A 9 -20.63 -19.64 -11.09
N ALA A 10 -19.45 -19.23 -10.62
CA ALA A 10 -18.20 -19.25 -11.36
C ALA A 10 -17.42 -20.59 -11.18
N ALA A 11 -17.97 -21.57 -10.46
CA ALA A 11 -17.33 -22.88 -10.36
C ALA A 11 -17.26 -23.52 -11.77
N PRO A 12 -16.07 -23.75 -12.35
CA PRO A 12 -15.95 -24.36 -13.66
C PRO A 12 -16.55 -25.75 -13.58
N ARG A 13 -17.49 -26.06 -14.48
CA ARG A 13 -17.96 -27.42 -14.68
C ARG A 13 -16.74 -28.29 -14.94
N ALA A 14 -16.55 -29.35 -14.17
CA ALA A 14 -15.49 -30.33 -14.39
C ALA A 14 -15.79 -31.05 -15.71
N VAL A 15 -15.35 -30.47 -16.81
CA VAL A 15 -15.30 -31.14 -18.11
C VAL A 15 -14.07 -32.03 -18.06
N ALA A 16 -14.19 -33.30 -18.45
CA ALA A 16 -13.07 -34.23 -18.57
C ALA A 16 -12.00 -33.56 -19.45
N GLN A 17 -10.85 -33.24 -18.84
CA GLN A 17 -9.88 -32.35 -19.49
C GLN A 17 -8.99 -33.14 -20.41
N ASP A 18 -8.95 -32.72 -21.66
CA ASP A 18 -7.87 -33.08 -22.57
C ASP A 18 -6.53 -32.74 -21.89
N ARG A 19 -5.57 -33.67 -21.92
CA ARG A 19 -4.22 -33.48 -21.37
C ARG A 19 -3.55 -32.33 -22.11
N VAL A 20 -3.60 -31.14 -21.52
CA VAL A 20 -2.88 -29.98 -22.03
C VAL A 20 -1.39 -30.17 -21.80
N VAL A 21 -0.57 -29.89 -22.80
CA VAL A 21 0.89 -29.91 -22.68
C VAL A 21 1.32 -29.01 -21.53
N GLN A 22 2.05 -29.56 -20.57
CA GLN A 22 2.58 -28.78 -19.45
C GLN A 22 3.80 -27.97 -19.93
N ASN A 23 3.67 -26.67 -19.87
CA ASN A 23 4.78 -25.76 -20.13
C ASN A 23 5.75 -25.78 -18.95
N ARG A 24 7.08 -25.81 -19.21
CA ARG A 24 8.12 -25.77 -18.18
C ARG A 24 7.90 -26.79 -17.04
N PRO A 25 7.83 -28.09 -17.32
CA PRO A 25 7.34 -29.11 -16.35
C PRO A 25 8.19 -29.23 -15.08
N TYR A 26 9.49 -28.89 -15.12
CA TYR A 26 10.42 -29.04 -14.00
C TYR A 26 10.72 -27.72 -13.29
N THR A 27 10.05 -26.62 -13.66
CA THR A 27 10.40 -25.31 -13.10
C THR A 27 10.15 -25.26 -11.58
N ASP A 28 9.07 -25.87 -11.09
CA ASP A 28 8.70 -25.87 -9.67
C ASP A 28 9.62 -26.77 -8.81
N LEU A 29 10.49 -27.55 -9.42
CA LEU A 29 11.46 -28.37 -8.71
C LEU A 29 12.74 -27.61 -8.37
N ARG A 30 12.97 -26.47 -8.99
CA ARG A 30 14.15 -25.64 -8.72
C ARG A 30 14.09 -25.08 -7.30
N PRO A 31 15.19 -25.08 -6.55
CA PRO A 31 15.21 -24.55 -5.19
C PRO A 31 15.10 -23.02 -5.15
N PHE A 32 15.63 -22.33 -6.18
CA PHE A 32 15.64 -20.88 -6.27
C PHE A 32 14.96 -20.40 -7.56
N HIS A 33 14.20 -19.33 -7.42
CA HIS A 33 13.59 -18.60 -8.52
C HIS A 33 13.96 -17.13 -8.41
N PHE A 34 14.15 -16.49 -9.55
CA PHE A 34 14.42 -15.06 -9.66
C PHE A 34 13.54 -14.48 -10.73
N GLY A 35 13.16 -13.22 -10.55
CA GLY A 35 12.33 -12.55 -11.50
C GLY A 35 12.27 -11.05 -11.27
N VAL A 36 11.43 -10.41 -12.05
CA VAL A 36 11.14 -8.98 -11.93
C VAL A 36 9.67 -8.81 -11.61
N VAL A 37 9.35 -7.71 -10.95
CA VAL A 37 7.98 -7.34 -10.62
C VAL A 37 7.70 -5.94 -11.13
N VAL A 38 6.53 -5.78 -11.75
CA VAL A 38 5.95 -4.49 -12.09
C VAL A 38 4.48 -4.50 -11.67
N GLY A 39 3.97 -3.35 -11.28
CA GLY A 39 2.59 -3.29 -10.85
C GLY A 39 2.07 -1.88 -10.63
N THR A 40 0.84 -1.83 -10.21
CA THR A 40 0.17 -0.61 -9.77
C THR A 40 -0.36 -0.81 -8.37
N HIS A 41 -0.51 0.28 -7.65
CA HIS A 41 -1.11 0.23 -6.32
C HIS A 41 -2.05 1.42 -6.13
N PHE A 42 -3.07 1.20 -5.31
CA PHE A 42 -3.92 2.23 -4.77
C PHE A 42 -3.55 2.41 -3.30
N GLN A 43 -3.34 3.64 -2.89
CA GLN A 43 -2.92 3.99 -1.54
C GLN A 43 -3.91 4.93 -0.88
N ASP A 44 -4.17 4.69 0.39
CA ASP A 44 -5.05 5.47 1.23
C ASP A 44 -4.42 5.65 2.60
N MET A 45 -4.81 6.69 3.31
CA MET A 45 -4.29 7.00 4.63
C MET A 45 -5.45 7.20 5.60
N GLU A 46 -5.50 6.35 6.59
CA GLU A 46 -6.41 6.50 7.73
C GLU A 46 -5.81 7.50 8.71
N LEU A 47 -6.50 8.62 8.90
CA LEU A 47 -6.08 9.73 9.73
C LEU A 47 -6.95 9.82 10.97
N VAL A 48 -6.31 9.93 12.14
CA VAL A 48 -7.00 10.21 13.40
C VAL A 48 -6.83 11.68 13.73
N ASN A 49 -7.90 12.46 13.58
CA ASN A 49 -7.92 13.88 13.84
C ASN A 49 -7.80 14.19 15.35
N ALA A 50 -7.12 15.30 15.67
CA ALA A 50 -6.85 15.70 17.05
C ALA A 50 -8.10 16.26 17.77
N GLY A 51 -9.09 16.74 16.99
CA GLY A 51 -10.24 17.48 17.52
C GLY A 51 -9.91 18.96 17.80
N PRO A 52 -10.67 19.61 18.69
CA PRO A 52 -10.44 21.01 19.02
C PRO A 52 -9.03 21.25 19.57
N GLN A 53 -8.36 22.28 19.08
CA GLN A 53 -7.01 22.66 19.49
C GLN A 53 -6.95 24.19 19.75
N ILE A 54 -6.14 24.59 20.72
CA ILE A 54 -5.89 25.99 21.01
C ILE A 54 -4.72 26.43 20.13
N VAL A 55 -4.94 27.43 19.30
CA VAL A 55 -3.94 28.04 18.41
C VAL A 55 -3.65 29.44 18.92
N THR A 56 -2.36 29.73 19.08
CA THR A 56 -1.89 31.09 19.42
C THR A 56 -1.42 31.74 18.11
N ALA A 57 -2.04 32.84 17.73
CA ALA A 57 -1.63 33.65 16.59
C ALA A 57 -0.33 34.43 16.89
N GLU A 58 0.29 35.03 15.86
CA GLU A 58 1.53 35.81 16.01
C GLU A 58 1.35 37.05 16.88
N ASP A 59 0.14 37.59 16.97
CA ASP A 59 -0.22 38.73 17.83
C ASP A 59 -0.44 38.35 19.31
N GLY A 60 -0.27 37.05 19.65
CA GLY A 60 -0.48 36.51 21.00
C GLY A 60 -1.94 36.18 21.33
N THR A 61 -2.88 36.41 20.43
CA THR A 61 -4.27 36.03 20.63
C THR A 61 -4.42 34.51 20.54
N THR A 62 -5.21 33.93 21.45
CA THR A 62 -5.52 32.50 21.47
C THR A 62 -6.94 32.29 20.96
N SER A 63 -7.07 31.37 20.00
CA SER A 63 -8.38 30.97 19.47
C SER A 63 -8.47 29.44 19.42
N GLU A 64 -9.69 28.93 19.55
CA GLU A 64 -9.95 27.52 19.33
C GLU A 64 -10.07 27.27 17.83
N ALA A 65 -9.40 26.24 17.33
CA ALA A 65 -9.50 25.79 15.94
C ALA A 65 -9.90 24.32 15.87
N ILE A 66 -10.87 24.03 15.01
CA ILE A 66 -11.32 22.67 14.70
C ILE A 66 -10.92 22.39 13.26
N ILE A 67 -9.91 21.55 13.08
CA ILE A 67 -9.38 21.20 11.75
C ILE A 67 -9.54 19.70 11.55
N SER A 68 -10.21 19.30 10.47
CA SER A 68 -10.27 17.92 10.01
C SER A 68 -9.35 17.73 8.82
N VAL A 69 -8.74 16.56 8.74
CA VAL A 69 -7.84 16.16 7.64
C VAL A 69 -8.30 14.81 7.13
N ASP A 70 -8.40 14.69 5.82
CA ASP A 70 -8.77 13.44 5.17
C ASP A 70 -8.05 13.28 3.83
N GLN A 71 -7.97 12.04 3.38
CA GLN A 71 -7.61 11.69 2.01
C GLN A 71 -8.89 11.32 1.27
N ASP A 72 -9.41 12.26 0.46
CA ASP A 72 -10.75 12.16 -0.14
C ASP A 72 -10.91 10.98 -1.12
N ARG A 73 -9.80 10.40 -1.58
CA ARG A 73 -9.81 9.34 -2.59
C ARG A 73 -8.59 8.43 -2.46
N TRP A 74 -8.73 7.22 -2.97
CA TRP A 74 -7.59 6.34 -3.18
C TRP A 74 -6.73 6.87 -4.32
N ASP A 75 -5.48 7.15 -4.03
CA ASP A 75 -4.52 7.64 -5.02
C ASP A 75 -3.73 6.49 -5.64
N MET A 76 -3.59 6.53 -6.95
CA MET A 76 -2.90 5.51 -7.71
C MET A 76 -1.40 5.79 -7.79
N GLY A 77 -0.61 4.72 -7.76
CA GLY A 77 0.82 4.73 -7.99
C GLY A 77 1.27 3.50 -8.74
N PHE A 78 2.57 3.37 -8.94
CA PHE A 78 3.18 2.22 -9.59
C PHE A 78 4.32 1.66 -8.75
N ASN A 79 4.65 0.40 -8.98
CA ASN A 79 5.75 -0.28 -8.31
C ASN A 79 6.57 -1.11 -9.29
N VAL A 80 7.87 -1.18 -9.02
CA VAL A 80 8.83 -1.95 -9.81
C VAL A 80 9.89 -2.53 -8.89
N GLY A 81 10.31 -3.76 -9.15
CA GLY A 81 11.30 -4.41 -8.31
C GLY A 81 11.79 -5.72 -8.89
N VAL A 82 12.49 -6.43 -8.04
CA VAL A 82 13.00 -7.78 -8.34
C VAL A 82 12.51 -8.74 -7.26
N LEU A 83 12.53 -10.02 -7.54
CA LEU A 83 12.21 -11.04 -6.55
C LEU A 83 13.26 -12.14 -6.53
N GLY A 84 13.47 -12.68 -5.35
CA GLY A 84 14.11 -13.95 -5.12
C GLY A 84 13.17 -14.83 -4.32
N GLU A 85 13.01 -16.08 -4.72
CA GLU A 85 12.12 -17.02 -4.05
C GLU A 85 12.85 -18.32 -3.78
N LEU A 86 12.74 -18.78 -2.54
CA LEU A 86 13.30 -20.04 -2.07
C LEU A 86 12.16 -21.05 -1.86
N ARG A 87 12.24 -22.17 -2.55
CA ARG A 87 11.30 -23.28 -2.33
C ARG A 87 11.69 -24.00 -1.04
N LEU A 88 10.78 -24.00 -0.06
CA LEU A 88 10.92 -24.73 1.20
C LEU A 88 10.44 -26.17 1.06
N ASN A 89 9.28 -26.34 0.44
CA ASN A 89 8.69 -27.65 0.12
C ASN A 89 7.75 -27.53 -1.09
N THR A 90 6.94 -28.56 -1.35
CA THR A 90 6.03 -28.62 -2.50
C THR A 90 4.97 -27.51 -2.45
N HIS A 91 4.56 -27.05 -1.27
CA HIS A 91 3.49 -26.09 -1.08
C HIS A 91 3.96 -24.76 -0.52
N LEU A 92 5.12 -24.73 0.14
CA LEU A 92 5.63 -23.54 0.82
C LEU A 92 6.85 -22.96 0.11
N GLN A 93 6.83 -21.66 -0.08
CA GLN A 93 7.90 -20.87 -0.67
C GLN A 93 8.12 -19.62 0.17
N LEU A 94 9.35 -19.20 0.32
CA LEU A 94 9.75 -17.94 0.96
C LEU A 94 10.19 -16.98 -0.14
N ARG A 95 9.54 -15.83 -0.24
CA ARG A 95 9.87 -14.78 -1.19
C ARG A 95 10.50 -13.60 -0.49
N VAL A 96 11.53 -13.06 -1.10
CA VAL A 96 12.09 -11.74 -0.76
C VAL A 96 12.05 -10.89 -2.01
N ALA A 97 11.32 -9.77 -1.95
CA ALA A 97 11.09 -8.92 -3.12
C ALA A 97 11.41 -7.45 -2.82
N PRO A 98 12.66 -7.01 -3.05
CA PRO A 98 12.98 -5.58 -3.03
C PRO A 98 12.21 -4.86 -4.14
N THR A 99 11.40 -3.87 -3.76
CA THR A 99 10.48 -3.17 -4.67
C THR A 99 10.47 -1.68 -4.34
N MET A 100 10.44 -0.85 -5.36
CA MET A 100 10.23 0.58 -5.24
C MET A 100 8.78 0.92 -5.54
N TYR A 101 8.18 1.78 -4.71
CA TYR A 101 6.81 2.26 -4.86
C TYR A 101 6.85 3.77 -5.09
N PHE A 102 6.10 4.25 -6.09
CA PHE A 102 6.01 5.65 -6.45
C PHE A 102 4.56 6.07 -6.59
N GLY A 103 4.21 7.21 -5.99
CA GLY A 103 2.86 7.76 -6.06
C GLY A 103 2.79 9.17 -5.50
N THR A 104 1.59 9.72 -5.46
CA THR A 104 1.29 10.99 -4.80
C THR A 104 -0.01 10.80 -4.03
N ARG A 105 -0.10 11.33 -2.82
CA ARG A 105 -1.32 11.36 -2.01
C ARG A 105 -1.83 12.78 -1.92
N HIS A 106 -3.13 12.93 -1.98
CA HIS A 106 -3.80 14.22 -1.87
C HIS A 106 -4.48 14.28 -0.50
N LEU A 107 -4.04 15.22 0.33
CA LEU A 107 -4.61 15.47 1.64
C LEU A 107 -5.37 16.79 1.61
N THR A 108 -6.58 16.77 2.13
CA THR A 108 -7.44 17.95 2.26
C THR A 108 -7.63 18.26 3.74
N PHE A 109 -7.34 19.49 4.10
CA PHE A 109 -7.50 20.05 5.44
C PHE A 109 -8.69 21.02 5.40
N LEU A 110 -9.67 20.82 6.27
CA LEU A 110 -10.83 21.68 6.42
C LEU A 110 -10.78 22.36 7.79
N ASN A 111 -10.66 23.68 7.78
CA ASN A 111 -10.73 24.47 9.00
C ASN A 111 -12.17 24.93 9.25
N HIS A 112 -12.86 24.29 10.17
CA HIS A 112 -14.26 24.54 10.50
C HIS A 112 -14.49 25.83 11.31
N THR A 113 -13.42 26.43 11.85
CA THR A 113 -13.50 27.66 12.63
C THR A 113 -13.26 28.91 11.77
N ASP A 114 -12.49 28.77 10.67
CA ASP A 114 -12.20 29.83 9.72
C ASP A 114 -13.04 29.57 8.45
N LEU A 115 -14.11 30.34 8.28
CA LEU A 115 -15.01 30.23 7.14
C LEU A 115 -14.62 31.21 6.05
N ASP A 116 -14.82 30.81 4.80
CA ASP A 116 -14.68 31.69 3.66
C ASP A 116 -15.91 32.63 3.51
N PRO A 117 -15.90 33.59 2.58
CA PRO A 117 -17.02 34.52 2.37
C PRO A 117 -18.36 33.83 2.05
N ASP A 118 -18.33 32.60 1.57
CA ASP A 118 -19.50 31.80 1.22
C ASP A 118 -20.00 30.95 2.41
N GLY A 119 -19.36 31.08 3.59
CA GLY A 119 -19.68 30.35 4.81
C GLY A 119 -19.22 28.88 4.83
N GLN A 120 -18.33 28.49 3.91
CA GLN A 120 -17.74 27.17 3.88
C GLN A 120 -16.44 27.10 4.69
N PRO A 121 -16.09 25.93 5.27
CA PRO A 121 -14.80 25.75 5.93
C PRO A 121 -13.66 26.05 4.98
N ARG A 122 -12.67 26.82 5.44
CA ARG A 122 -11.50 27.13 4.62
C ARG A 122 -10.69 25.86 4.35
N GLU A 123 -10.49 25.59 3.07
CA GLU A 123 -9.78 24.42 2.58
C GLU A 123 -8.29 24.71 2.34
N GLN A 124 -7.43 23.81 2.80
CA GLN A 124 -6.01 23.77 2.47
C GLN A 124 -5.66 22.38 1.92
N ARG A 125 -4.94 22.32 0.82
CA ARG A 125 -4.55 21.05 0.20
C ARG A 125 -3.04 20.84 0.28
N GLN A 126 -2.67 19.57 0.42
CA GLN A 126 -1.28 19.14 0.35
C GLN A 126 -1.15 17.92 -0.56
N GLU A 127 -0.22 17.99 -1.51
CA GLU A 127 0.24 16.85 -2.28
C GLU A 127 1.45 16.21 -1.61
N LEU A 128 1.27 15.06 -1.03
CA LEU A 128 2.33 14.30 -0.38
C LEU A 128 2.92 13.29 -1.38
N LYS A 129 4.06 13.60 -1.96
CA LYS A 129 4.80 12.69 -2.83
C LYS A 129 5.25 11.46 -2.03
N SER A 130 5.05 10.29 -2.60
CA SER A 130 5.38 9.00 -2.00
C SER A 130 6.42 8.29 -2.85
N ALA A 131 7.59 8.07 -2.29
CA ALA A 131 8.63 7.23 -2.85
C ALA A 131 9.17 6.33 -1.75
N TYR A 132 8.98 5.02 -1.89
CA TYR A 132 9.40 4.04 -0.89
C TYR A 132 10.31 3.00 -1.51
N ILE A 133 11.35 2.62 -0.76
CA ILE A 133 12.06 1.35 -0.97
C ILE A 133 11.48 0.37 0.05
N ALA A 134 10.95 -0.72 -0.44
CA ALA A 134 10.33 -1.76 0.36
C ALA A 134 11.02 -3.09 0.09
N THR A 135 11.02 -3.98 1.07
CA THR A 135 11.51 -5.35 0.89
C THR A 135 10.45 -6.29 1.45
N ALA A 136 9.62 -6.83 0.58
CA ALA A 136 8.63 -7.82 0.97
C ALA A 136 9.30 -9.11 1.41
N CYS A 137 8.87 -9.67 2.54
CA CYS A 137 9.27 -10.98 3.05
C CYS A 137 8.00 -11.81 3.25
N ASP A 138 7.70 -12.66 2.25
CA ASP A 138 6.42 -13.34 2.13
C ASP A 138 6.57 -14.84 2.26
N LEU A 139 5.66 -15.45 2.99
CA LEU A 139 5.42 -16.88 2.96
C LEU A 139 4.28 -17.17 1.98
N ILE A 140 4.57 -17.95 0.96
CA ILE A 140 3.61 -18.33 -0.09
C ILE A 140 3.18 -19.77 0.16
N PHE A 141 1.86 -19.97 0.21
CA PHE A 141 1.24 -21.29 0.24
C PHE A 141 0.57 -21.55 -1.11
N ALA A 142 1.20 -22.40 -1.92
CA ALA A 142 0.76 -22.71 -3.27
C ALA A 142 0.07 -24.08 -3.35
N ALA A 143 -1.04 -24.13 -4.07
CA ALA A 143 -1.74 -25.35 -4.39
C ALA A 143 -0.90 -26.26 -5.30
N PRO A 144 -1.23 -27.53 -5.47
CA PRO A 144 -0.67 -28.36 -6.53
C PRO A 144 -0.92 -27.73 -7.90
N ARG A 145 0.05 -27.84 -8.77
CA ARG A 145 -0.08 -27.34 -10.15
C ARG A 145 -1.16 -28.13 -10.88
N PHE A 146 -2.07 -27.41 -11.50
CA PHE A 146 -3.11 -27.97 -12.35
C PHE A 146 -2.90 -27.47 -13.79
N ASN A 147 -2.52 -28.35 -14.70
CA ASN A 147 -2.10 -28.02 -16.05
C ASN A 147 -1.03 -26.91 -16.05
N ASN A 148 -1.39 -25.71 -16.52
CA ASN A 148 -0.52 -24.53 -16.59
C ASN A 148 -0.89 -23.41 -15.60
N HIS A 149 -1.59 -23.76 -14.52
CA HIS A 149 -2.03 -22.84 -13.48
C HIS A 149 -1.66 -23.37 -12.09
N ARG A 150 -1.28 -22.49 -11.19
CA ARG A 150 -0.99 -22.82 -9.80
C ARG A 150 -1.42 -21.66 -8.90
N PRO A 151 -2.64 -21.69 -8.35
CA PRO A 151 -3.08 -20.65 -7.44
C PRO A 151 -2.33 -20.75 -6.10
N TYR A 152 -2.15 -19.59 -5.46
CA TYR A 152 -1.50 -19.50 -4.16
C TYR A 152 -2.10 -18.38 -3.31
N LEU A 153 -1.88 -18.50 -2.02
CA LEU A 153 -2.09 -17.45 -1.03
C LEU A 153 -0.73 -17.01 -0.49
N MET A 154 -0.64 -15.77 -0.09
CA MET A 154 0.57 -15.24 0.53
C MET A 154 0.23 -14.41 1.76
N ALA A 155 1.14 -14.42 2.71
CA ALA A 155 1.14 -13.52 3.85
C ALA A 155 2.57 -13.16 4.21
N GLY A 156 2.80 -11.93 4.62
CA GLY A 156 4.14 -11.47 4.91
C GLY A 156 4.21 -10.14 5.62
N VAL A 157 5.43 -9.66 5.73
CA VAL A 157 5.75 -8.36 6.30
C VAL A 157 6.70 -7.62 5.36
N THR A 158 6.47 -6.31 5.26
CA THR A 158 7.26 -5.45 4.37
C THR A 158 7.79 -4.25 5.15
N PRO A 159 9.07 -4.27 5.57
CA PRO A 159 9.74 -3.05 5.96
C PRO A 159 9.86 -2.10 4.78
N MET A 160 9.51 -0.83 5.02
CA MET A 160 9.57 0.25 4.03
C MET A 160 10.41 1.41 4.52
N LEU A 161 11.23 1.92 3.62
CA LEU A 161 12.00 3.15 3.79
C LEU A 161 11.35 4.25 2.94
N ASN A 162 10.84 5.28 3.59
CA ASN A 162 10.31 6.47 2.94
C ASN A 162 11.46 7.39 2.51
N LEU A 163 11.58 7.63 1.22
CA LEU A 163 12.56 8.53 0.62
C LEU A 163 11.99 9.92 0.34
N SER A 164 10.67 10.07 0.45
CA SER A 164 9.97 11.33 0.23
C SER A 164 9.74 12.07 1.54
N GLY A 165 9.33 13.30 1.44
CA GLY A 165 9.03 14.18 2.56
C GLY A 165 9.93 15.39 2.55
N LYS A 166 9.32 16.53 2.25
CA LYS A 166 10.00 17.84 2.29
C LYS A 166 9.84 18.43 3.69
N SER A 167 10.78 19.30 4.06
CA SER A 167 10.69 20.07 5.31
C SER A 167 9.53 21.10 5.32
N SER A 168 8.98 21.40 4.14
CA SER A 168 7.84 22.30 3.96
C SER A 168 6.49 21.60 3.96
N ASP A 169 6.44 20.28 4.00
CA ASP A 169 5.17 19.52 4.02
C ASP A 169 4.47 19.77 5.37
N ILE A 170 3.15 19.95 5.34
CA ILE A 170 2.34 20.14 6.56
C ILE A 170 2.37 18.86 7.39
N ILE A 171 2.06 17.73 6.74
CA ILE A 171 2.15 16.39 7.31
C ILE A 171 3.36 15.69 6.72
N LYS A 172 4.15 15.06 7.58
CA LYS A 172 5.29 14.24 7.21
C LYS A 172 5.17 12.86 7.81
N LEU A 173 5.49 11.84 7.00
CA LEU A 173 5.52 10.46 7.46
C LEU A 173 6.91 10.08 7.97
N LYS A 174 6.96 9.17 8.93
CA LYS A 174 8.21 8.59 9.41
C LYS A 174 9.02 7.99 8.27
N ARG A 175 10.33 8.00 8.45
CA ARG A 175 11.26 7.44 7.46
C ARG A 175 11.16 5.92 7.36
N TYR A 176 10.91 5.24 8.46
CA TYR A 176 10.79 3.78 8.53
C TYR A 176 9.36 3.40 8.87
N GLY A 177 8.83 2.42 8.16
CA GLY A 177 7.53 1.82 8.43
C GLY A 177 7.60 0.30 8.26
N LEU A 178 6.71 -0.40 8.93
CA LEU A 178 6.50 -1.84 8.80
C LEU A 178 5.05 -2.06 8.37
N TYR A 179 4.86 -2.91 7.37
CA TYR A 179 3.55 -3.25 6.84
C TYR A 179 3.33 -4.76 6.96
N ALA A 180 2.14 -5.15 7.39
CA ALA A 180 1.65 -6.51 7.21
C ALA A 180 0.97 -6.60 5.85
N GLU A 181 1.13 -7.73 5.17
CA GLU A 181 0.50 -7.95 3.89
C GLU A 181 -0.08 -9.36 3.77
N VAL A 182 -1.20 -9.42 3.06
CA VAL A 182 -1.86 -10.67 2.69
C VAL A 182 -2.35 -10.55 1.26
N GLY A 183 -2.33 -11.66 0.54
CA GLY A 183 -2.74 -11.63 -0.85
C GLY A 183 -2.98 -13.00 -1.45
N ALA A 184 -3.38 -12.97 -2.70
CA ALA A 184 -3.60 -14.15 -3.51
C ALA A 184 -3.11 -13.93 -4.93
N GLY A 185 -2.61 -14.96 -5.54
CA GLY A 185 -2.15 -14.93 -6.92
C GLY A 185 -2.27 -16.27 -7.62
N CYS A 186 -1.84 -16.30 -8.85
CA CYS A 186 -1.83 -17.51 -9.64
C CYS A 186 -0.59 -17.56 -10.53
N ASP A 187 0.19 -18.63 -10.44
CA ASP A 187 1.25 -18.91 -11.39
C ASP A 187 0.64 -19.36 -12.72
N LEU A 188 0.94 -18.65 -13.78
CA LEU A 188 0.57 -18.98 -15.16
C LEU A 188 1.84 -19.40 -15.90
N TYR A 189 1.92 -20.69 -16.25
CA TYR A 189 3.08 -21.24 -16.93
C TYR A 189 2.92 -21.06 -18.44
N LEU A 190 3.57 -20.03 -18.96
CA LEU A 190 3.67 -19.78 -20.40
C LEU A 190 4.85 -20.55 -21.00
N PRO A 191 4.93 -20.73 -22.32
CA PRO A 191 6.01 -21.50 -22.94
C PRO A 191 7.42 -20.99 -22.58
N PHE A 192 7.59 -19.67 -22.49
CA PHE A 192 8.91 -19.04 -22.30
C PHE A 192 9.18 -18.51 -20.90
N PHE A 193 8.13 -18.12 -20.18
CA PHE A 193 8.26 -17.54 -18.83
C PHE A 193 7.05 -17.91 -17.96
N LYS A 194 7.18 -17.71 -16.67
CA LYS A 194 6.07 -17.84 -15.72
C LYS A 194 5.60 -16.43 -15.38
N LEU A 195 4.31 -16.17 -15.68
CA LEU A 195 3.62 -14.94 -15.30
C LEU A 195 2.84 -15.19 -14.02
N ARG A 196 2.94 -14.26 -13.08
CA ARG A 196 2.30 -14.40 -11.78
C ARG A 196 1.55 -13.10 -11.43
N PRO A 197 0.27 -12.96 -11.86
CA PRO A 197 -0.61 -11.92 -11.34
C PRO A 197 -0.90 -12.16 -9.87
N GLU A 198 -0.76 -11.11 -9.06
CA GLU A 198 -0.96 -11.14 -7.62
C GLU A 198 -1.69 -9.87 -7.17
N LEU A 199 -2.75 -10.06 -6.38
CA LEU A 199 -3.45 -8.99 -5.69
C LEU A 199 -3.16 -9.11 -4.21
N LYS A 200 -2.63 -8.05 -3.59
CA LYS A 200 -2.34 -8.01 -2.17
C LYS A 200 -2.86 -6.75 -1.50
N PHE A 201 -3.22 -6.89 -0.24
CA PHE A 201 -3.55 -5.82 0.67
C PHE A 201 -2.41 -5.63 1.66
N MET A 202 -1.99 -4.38 1.86
CA MET A 202 -0.93 -4.00 2.77
C MET A 202 -1.48 -2.99 3.79
N TYR A 203 -1.13 -3.20 5.06
CA TYR A 203 -1.55 -2.34 6.15
C TYR A 203 -0.37 -1.94 7.03
N GLY A 204 -0.18 -0.64 7.21
CA GLY A 204 0.89 -0.08 8.04
C GLY A 204 0.69 -0.39 9.52
N ILE A 205 1.68 -1.04 10.13
CA ILE A 205 1.67 -1.39 11.54
C ILE A 205 2.15 -0.17 12.34
N GLY A 206 1.27 0.32 13.24
CA GLY A 206 1.57 1.46 14.11
C GLY A 206 1.33 2.83 13.46
N ASN A 207 1.76 3.86 14.15
CA ASN A 207 1.61 5.24 13.71
C ASN A 207 2.76 5.64 12.76
N ASN A 208 2.43 5.93 11.52
CA ASN A 208 3.39 6.34 10.48
C ASN A 208 3.62 7.86 10.46
N LEU A 209 2.90 8.65 11.28
CA LEU A 209 3.04 10.10 11.37
C LEU A 209 4.33 10.49 12.11
N ASP A 210 5.08 11.44 11.58
CA ASP A 210 6.17 12.11 12.29
C ASP A 210 5.61 13.27 13.12
N THR A 211 5.28 12.98 14.37
CA THR A 211 4.69 13.96 15.31
C THR A 211 5.62 15.10 15.67
N ASN A 212 6.94 14.95 15.51
CA ASN A 212 7.93 15.97 15.82
C ASN A 212 8.08 17.00 14.70
N HIS A 213 7.52 16.74 13.52
CA HIS A 213 7.67 17.59 12.35
C HIS A 213 7.00 18.97 12.53
N ALA A 214 5.88 19.04 13.23
CA ALA A 214 5.16 20.29 13.50
C ALA A 214 6.05 21.38 14.11
N ALA A 215 6.94 21.00 15.04
CA ALA A 215 7.88 21.92 15.68
C ALA A 215 9.00 22.42 14.74
N GLN A 216 9.23 21.75 13.61
CA GLN A 216 10.28 22.07 12.64
C GLN A 216 9.79 22.91 11.46
N LEU A 217 8.48 23.15 11.37
CA LEU A 217 7.89 23.97 10.31
C LEU A 217 8.36 25.43 10.41
N ARG A 218 8.81 25.95 9.28
CA ARG A 218 9.23 27.37 9.18
C ARG A 218 8.04 28.33 9.24
N ASP A 219 6.93 27.95 8.62
CA ASP A 219 5.70 28.72 8.62
C ASP A 219 4.83 28.30 9.82
N LYS A 220 4.74 29.19 10.79
CA LYS A 220 3.96 28.96 12.02
C LYS A 220 2.45 28.84 11.76
N ASN A 221 1.97 29.43 10.66
CA ASN A 221 0.55 29.34 10.28
C ASN A 221 0.15 27.91 9.90
N LEU A 222 1.12 27.07 9.46
CA LEU A 222 0.90 25.69 9.08
C LEU A 222 0.94 24.72 10.27
N VAL A 223 1.48 25.15 11.41
CA VAL A 223 1.62 24.32 12.60
C VAL A 223 0.26 23.82 13.11
N LYS A 224 -0.79 24.66 13.03
CA LYS A 224 -2.16 24.28 13.40
C LYS A 224 -2.70 23.11 12.56
N PHE A 225 -2.34 23.05 11.28
CA PHE A 225 -2.74 21.96 10.39
C PHE A 225 -1.90 20.70 10.64
N ALA A 226 -0.61 20.83 10.94
CA ALA A 226 0.24 19.72 11.31
C ALA A 226 -0.20 19.04 12.62
N ASN A 227 -0.64 19.83 13.59
CA ASN A 227 -1.15 19.35 14.88
C ASN A 227 -2.59 18.80 14.81
N ALA A 228 -3.29 18.99 13.69
CA ALA A 228 -4.64 18.50 13.50
C ALA A 228 -4.75 16.96 13.41
N VAL A 229 -3.63 16.26 13.22
CA VAL A 229 -3.58 14.79 13.10
C VAL A 229 -2.72 14.19 14.23
N LYS A 230 -3.26 13.21 14.93
CA LYS A 230 -2.57 12.44 15.99
C LYS A 230 -1.90 11.19 15.47
N GLU A 231 -2.59 10.48 14.58
CA GLU A 231 -2.11 9.23 14.02
C GLU A 231 -2.41 9.16 12.53
N ALA A 232 -1.51 8.53 11.79
CA ALA A 232 -1.68 8.22 10.39
C ALA A 232 -1.29 6.76 10.13
N ARG A 233 -2.17 5.99 9.49
CA ARG A 233 -1.91 4.62 9.08
C ARG A 233 -2.13 4.49 7.58
N THR A 234 -1.17 3.91 6.90
CA THR A 234 -1.26 3.74 5.44
C THR A 234 -1.86 2.39 5.10
N LYS A 235 -2.79 2.39 4.15
CA LYS A 235 -3.37 1.19 3.52
C LYS A 235 -3.02 1.20 2.03
N MET A 236 -2.74 0.03 1.46
CA MET A 236 -2.49 -0.12 0.03
C MET A 236 -3.15 -1.38 -0.51
N ILE A 237 -3.73 -1.27 -1.70
CA ILE A 237 -4.14 -2.41 -2.52
C ILE A 237 -3.17 -2.45 -3.70
N VAL A 238 -2.45 -3.55 -3.87
CA VAL A 238 -1.38 -3.68 -4.86
C VAL A 238 -1.72 -4.79 -5.84
N LEU A 239 -1.73 -4.47 -7.13
CA LEU A 239 -1.81 -5.43 -8.21
C LEU A 239 -0.43 -5.52 -8.86
N SER A 240 0.22 -6.66 -8.72
CA SER A 240 1.56 -6.90 -9.23
C SER A 240 1.58 -8.02 -10.26
N PHE A 241 2.48 -7.91 -11.21
CA PHE A 241 2.78 -8.94 -12.19
C PHE A 241 4.25 -9.32 -12.05
N TYR A 242 4.50 -10.56 -11.66
CA TYR A 242 5.85 -11.10 -11.54
C TYR A 242 6.17 -11.93 -12.80
N PHE A 243 7.39 -11.79 -13.27
CA PHE A 243 7.92 -12.48 -14.44
C PHE A 243 9.16 -13.28 -14.04
N GLU A 244 9.10 -14.60 -14.21
CA GLU A 244 10.18 -15.54 -13.92
C GLU A 244 10.65 -16.35 -15.14
#